data_9ed3dd9f3ff0e6aec1dd97aa31bb4996
#
_entry.id   9ed3dd9f3ff0e6aec1dd97aa31bb4996
#
_cell.length_a   1.000
_cell.length_b   1.000
_cell.length_c   1.000
_cell.angle_alpha   90.00
_cell.angle_beta   90.00
_cell.angle_gamma   90.00
#
_symmetry.space_group_name_H-M   'P 1'
#
loop_
_entity.id
_entity.type
_entity.pdbx_description
1 polymer ?
#
loop_
_entity_poly.entity_id
_entity_poly.type
_entity_poly.pdbx_seq_one_letter_code
_entity_poly.pdbx_strand_id
1 'polypeptide(L)'
;PSPRWASVPSGFHLLEIVGYPAPDMPTGAALESRPFMVGGYRWSIQVYPNGRFPEDADCIAVSFALIQDVEHPVKVHAGFSFIDEVEKQDPRHVRTIQITHVPGNCCMGFPRYITREAFEKSEHLKNDCFTIRCDLIIVQEGLQGVNARANAD
;
A
#
# COMPACT_ATOMS: atom_id res chain seq x y z
N PRO A 1 -22.51 22.31 -23.29
CA PRO A 1 -21.10 21.98 -23.11
C PRO A 1 -20.88 20.50 -22.95
N SER A 2 -19.81 20.02 -23.53
CA SER A 2 -19.44 18.62 -23.42
C SER A 2 -19.01 18.28 -22.00
N PRO A 3 -19.38 17.10 -21.49
CA PRO A 3 -18.88 16.67 -20.19
C PRO A 3 -17.35 16.57 -20.24
N ARG A 4 -16.74 16.97 -19.16
CA ARG A 4 -15.30 16.89 -19.02
C ARG A 4 -14.96 15.73 -18.12
N TRP A 5 -13.97 14.98 -18.53
CA TRP A 5 -13.47 13.85 -17.76
C TRP A 5 -12.18 14.29 -17.07
N ALA A 6 -12.12 14.07 -15.78
CA ALA A 6 -10.88 14.16 -15.03
C ALA A 6 -10.57 12.78 -14.53
N SER A 7 -9.47 12.21 -14.99
CA SER A 7 -9.03 10.93 -14.44
C SER A 7 -8.39 11.16 -13.08
N VAL A 8 -8.77 10.31 -12.12
CA VAL A 8 -8.15 10.31 -10.80
C VAL A 8 -6.84 9.54 -10.92
N PRO A 9 -5.70 10.15 -10.52
CA PRO A 9 -4.44 9.41 -10.56
C PRO A 9 -4.51 8.17 -9.67
N SER A 10 -4.29 7.03 -10.28
CA SER A 10 -4.30 5.76 -9.56
C SER A 10 -3.28 4.83 -10.17
N GLY A 11 -2.89 3.83 -9.41
CA GLY A 11 -1.98 2.80 -9.88
C GLY A 11 -1.79 1.73 -8.85
N PHE A 12 -1.09 0.68 -9.24
CA PHE A 12 -0.76 -0.39 -8.33
C PHE A 12 0.66 -0.87 -8.57
N HIS A 13 1.19 -1.59 -7.58
CA HIS A 13 2.51 -2.20 -7.68
C HIS A 13 2.47 -3.54 -6.97
N LEU A 14 3.28 -4.46 -7.47
CA LEU A 14 3.40 -5.81 -6.91
C LEU A 14 4.78 -5.97 -6.30
N LEU A 15 4.84 -6.60 -5.13
CA LEU A 15 6.09 -7.01 -4.51
C LEU A 15 6.03 -8.51 -4.27
N GLU A 16 6.86 -9.24 -4.99
CA GLU A 16 6.99 -10.68 -4.80
C GLU A 16 8.05 -10.97 -3.75
N ILE A 17 7.68 -11.76 -2.76
CA ILE A 17 8.57 -12.19 -1.68
C ILE A 17 8.94 -13.64 -1.92
N VAL A 18 10.23 -13.90 -1.96
CA VAL A 18 10.79 -15.24 -2.17
C VAL A 18 11.58 -15.63 -0.92
N GLY A 19 11.43 -16.89 -0.49
CA GLY A 19 12.23 -17.40 0.62
C GLY A 19 11.61 -17.17 1.99
N TYR A 20 10.28 -17.13 2.08
CA TYR A 20 9.61 -17.14 3.37
C TYR A 20 9.86 -18.51 4.06
N PRO A 21 10.14 -18.60 5.36
CA PRO A 21 9.85 -17.60 6.39
C PRO A 21 10.94 -16.55 6.70
N ALA A 22 12.01 -16.47 5.97
CA ALA A 22 13.04 -15.46 6.16
C ALA A 22 13.56 -15.39 7.62
N PRO A 23 14.10 -16.51 8.17
CA PRO A 23 14.47 -16.54 9.59
C PRO A 23 15.62 -15.59 9.95
N ASP A 24 16.38 -15.15 8.96
CA ASP A 24 17.51 -14.24 9.17
C ASP A 24 17.07 -12.79 9.31
N MET A 25 15.82 -12.48 9.05
CA MET A 25 15.31 -11.11 9.16
C MET A 25 14.76 -10.86 10.55
N PRO A 26 15.34 -9.93 11.31
CA PRO A 26 14.81 -9.60 12.63
C PRO A 26 13.50 -8.83 12.51
N THR A 27 12.74 -8.78 13.62
CA THR A 27 11.59 -7.88 13.74
C THR A 27 12.04 -6.45 13.44
N GLY A 28 11.27 -5.74 12.64
CA GLY A 28 11.60 -4.39 12.20
C GLY A 28 12.31 -4.33 10.86
N ALA A 29 12.83 -5.46 10.35
CA ALA A 29 13.45 -5.49 9.04
C ALA A 29 12.40 -5.72 7.96
N ALA A 30 12.53 -4.99 6.86
CA ALA A 30 11.58 -5.04 5.76
C ALA A 30 12.24 -5.42 4.44
N LEU A 31 11.47 -6.10 3.61
CA LEU A 31 11.74 -6.22 2.18
C LEU A 31 11.03 -5.06 1.50
N GLU A 32 11.73 -4.34 0.64
CA GLU A 32 11.20 -3.12 0.03
C GLU A 32 11.15 -3.27 -1.48
N SER A 33 10.08 -2.79 -2.08
CA SER A 33 9.94 -2.76 -3.53
C SER A 33 10.84 -1.69 -4.14
N ARG A 34 11.05 -1.80 -5.45
CA ARG A 34 11.60 -0.68 -6.21
C ARG A 34 10.60 0.47 -6.13
N PRO A 35 11.10 1.72 -6.19
CA PRO A 35 10.19 2.86 -6.27
C PRO A 35 9.31 2.78 -7.52
N PHE A 36 8.07 3.22 -7.37
CA PHE A 36 7.12 3.30 -8.47
C PHE A 36 6.37 4.63 -8.40
N MET A 37 5.84 5.06 -9.54
CA MET A 37 5.22 6.38 -9.65
C MET A 37 3.71 6.25 -9.72
N VAL A 38 3.00 7.00 -8.90
CA VAL A 38 1.55 7.18 -8.97
C VAL A 38 1.25 8.64 -8.69
N GLY A 39 0.50 9.27 -9.57
CA GLY A 39 0.09 10.66 -9.41
C GLY A 39 1.22 11.66 -9.40
N GLY A 40 2.35 11.33 -10.03
CA GLY A 40 3.52 12.19 -10.04
C GLY A 40 4.38 12.09 -8.79
N TYR A 41 4.03 11.20 -7.87
CA TYR A 41 4.78 10.96 -6.63
C TYR A 41 5.47 9.62 -6.67
N ARG A 42 6.56 9.52 -5.91
CA ARG A 42 7.36 8.30 -5.81
C ARG A 42 6.98 7.53 -4.56
N TRP A 43 6.68 6.24 -4.73
CA TRP A 43 6.21 5.36 -3.65
C TRP A 43 7.03 4.08 -3.60
N SER A 44 6.99 3.39 -2.46
CA SER A 44 7.48 2.02 -2.33
C SER A 44 6.58 1.23 -1.39
N ILE A 45 6.68 -0.10 -1.48
CA ILE A 45 5.99 -1.03 -0.60
C ILE A 45 7.02 -1.68 0.32
N GLN A 46 6.67 -1.87 1.59
CA GLN A 46 7.48 -2.60 2.55
C GLN A 46 6.70 -3.78 3.09
N VAL A 47 7.35 -4.94 3.21
CA VAL A 47 6.80 -6.12 3.86
C VAL A 47 7.75 -6.54 4.96
N TYR A 48 7.22 -6.71 6.16
CA TYR A 48 7.98 -7.09 7.35
C TYR A 48 7.60 -8.53 7.70
N PRO A 49 8.39 -9.53 7.26
CA PRO A 49 8.00 -10.94 7.45
C PRO A 49 7.90 -11.37 8.91
N ASN A 50 8.67 -10.71 9.79
CA ASN A 50 8.71 -11.03 11.21
C ASN A 50 8.20 -9.87 12.07
N GLY A 51 7.27 -9.09 11.52
CA GLY A 51 6.66 -7.97 12.20
C GLY A 51 7.48 -6.70 12.11
N ARG A 52 6.80 -5.58 12.28
CA ARG A 52 7.43 -4.26 12.27
C ARG A 52 7.86 -3.85 13.68
N PHE A 53 6.99 -4.11 14.66
CA PHE A 53 7.21 -3.75 16.06
C PHE A 53 7.29 -5.00 16.93
N PRO A 54 8.00 -4.97 18.07
CA PRO A 54 8.13 -6.15 18.93
C PRO A 54 6.79 -6.76 19.35
N GLU A 55 5.80 -5.91 19.65
CA GLU A 55 4.46 -6.37 20.04
C GLU A 55 3.69 -7.04 18.91
N ASP A 56 4.11 -6.83 17.66
CA ASP A 56 3.48 -7.39 16.47
C ASP A 56 4.35 -8.44 15.79
N ALA A 57 5.33 -9.00 16.51
CA ALA A 57 6.30 -9.95 15.95
C ALA A 57 5.67 -11.25 15.46
N ASP A 58 4.45 -11.56 15.90
CA ASP A 58 3.69 -12.73 15.44
C ASP A 58 2.97 -12.50 14.10
N CYS A 59 3.07 -11.30 13.54
CA CYS A 59 2.37 -10.92 12.33
C CYS A 59 3.33 -10.57 11.20
N ILE A 60 2.82 -10.69 9.97
CA ILE A 60 3.41 -10.04 8.82
C ILE A 60 2.83 -8.63 8.77
N ALA A 61 3.68 -7.64 8.62
CA ALA A 61 3.27 -6.25 8.46
C ALA A 61 3.50 -5.80 7.03
N VAL A 62 2.66 -4.90 6.54
CA VAL A 62 2.81 -4.27 5.23
C VAL A 62 2.65 -2.77 5.37
N SER A 63 3.38 -2.01 4.56
CA SER A 63 3.23 -0.56 4.50
C SER A 63 3.57 -0.06 3.10
N PHE A 64 3.16 1.16 2.82
CA PHE A 64 3.63 1.91 1.67
C PHE A 64 4.26 3.22 2.17
N ALA A 65 5.19 3.75 1.40
CA ALA A 65 5.90 4.97 1.78
C ALA A 65 5.93 5.96 0.63
N LEU A 66 5.79 7.23 0.96
CA LEU A 66 6.04 8.34 0.04
C LEU A 66 7.53 8.67 0.11
N ILE A 67 8.27 8.38 -0.98
CA ILE A 67 9.73 8.47 -0.98
C ILE A 67 10.16 9.74 -1.70
N GLN A 68 9.79 10.87 -1.16
CA GLN A 68 10.25 12.17 -1.65
C GLN A 68 9.87 13.26 -0.66
N ASP A 69 10.54 14.40 -0.76
CA ASP A 69 10.16 15.59 -0.04
C ASP A 69 8.94 16.20 -0.70
N VAL A 70 7.99 16.64 0.08
CA VAL A 70 6.79 17.34 -0.41
C VAL A 70 6.52 18.52 0.51
N GLU A 71 6.00 19.60 -0.07
CA GLU A 71 5.61 20.78 0.70
C GLU A 71 4.43 20.51 1.61
N HIS A 72 3.49 19.70 1.12
CA HIS A 72 2.27 19.36 1.85
C HIS A 72 2.05 17.86 1.80
N PRO A 73 1.48 17.27 2.87
CA PRO A 73 1.15 15.84 2.84
C PRO A 73 0.25 15.50 1.66
N VAL A 74 0.45 14.31 1.10
CA VAL A 74 -0.31 13.84 -0.06
C VAL A 74 -1.52 13.05 0.42
N LYS A 75 -2.69 13.45 -0.02
CA LYS A 75 -3.94 12.78 0.33
C LYS A 75 -4.10 11.54 -0.55
N VAL A 76 -4.25 10.39 0.07
CA VAL A 76 -4.24 9.10 -0.64
C VAL A 76 -5.23 8.13 -0.03
N HIS A 77 -5.79 7.29 -0.90
CA HIS A 77 -6.52 6.08 -0.50
C HIS A 77 -5.69 4.89 -0.94
N ALA A 78 -5.39 3.98 -0.03
CA ALA A 78 -4.51 2.84 -0.29
C ALA A 78 -5.20 1.53 0.05
N GLY A 79 -4.88 0.49 -0.72
CA GLY A 79 -5.36 -0.86 -0.46
C GLY A 79 -4.24 -1.87 -0.60
N PHE A 80 -4.31 -2.93 0.20
CA PHE A 80 -3.39 -4.06 0.14
C PHE A 80 -4.16 -5.34 -0.06
N SER A 81 -3.60 -6.23 -0.86
CA SER A 81 -4.16 -7.56 -1.08
C SER A 81 -3.05 -8.54 -1.41
N PHE A 82 -3.30 -9.83 -1.18
CA PHE A 82 -2.48 -10.87 -1.78
C PHE A 82 -2.94 -11.06 -3.22
N ILE A 83 -2.01 -11.42 -4.12
CA ILE A 83 -2.33 -11.51 -5.53
C ILE A 83 -3.38 -12.58 -5.84
N ASP A 84 -3.40 -13.67 -5.08
CA ASP A 84 -4.39 -14.72 -5.26
C ASP A 84 -5.81 -14.25 -4.91
N GLU A 85 -5.94 -13.30 -3.98
CA GLU A 85 -7.23 -12.67 -3.67
C GLU A 85 -7.76 -11.85 -4.84
N VAL A 86 -6.86 -11.14 -5.53
CA VAL A 86 -7.22 -10.38 -6.72
C VAL A 86 -7.66 -11.31 -7.84
N GLU A 87 -6.94 -12.42 -8.04
CA GLU A 87 -7.27 -13.42 -9.05
C GLU A 87 -8.63 -14.06 -8.79
N LYS A 88 -8.97 -14.28 -7.53
CA LYS A 88 -10.26 -14.84 -7.13
C LYS A 88 -11.37 -13.81 -7.07
N GLN A 89 -11.03 -12.53 -7.22
CA GLN A 89 -11.97 -11.42 -7.14
C GLN A 89 -12.78 -11.41 -5.84
N ASP A 90 -12.11 -11.73 -4.73
CA ASP A 90 -12.75 -11.77 -3.42
C ASP A 90 -12.48 -10.45 -2.67
N PRO A 91 -13.46 -9.53 -2.63
CA PRO A 91 -13.25 -8.23 -2.01
C PRO A 91 -13.12 -8.28 -0.48
N ARG A 92 -13.50 -9.40 0.14
CA ARG A 92 -13.49 -9.51 1.61
C ARG A 92 -12.09 -9.47 2.21
N HIS A 93 -11.08 -9.80 1.41
CA HIS A 93 -9.71 -9.87 1.88
C HIS A 93 -8.90 -8.62 1.54
N VAL A 94 -9.46 -7.73 0.75
CA VAL A 94 -8.78 -6.47 0.44
C VAL A 94 -8.86 -5.55 1.65
N ARG A 95 -7.71 -5.19 2.19
CA ARG A 95 -7.63 -4.26 3.30
C ARG A 95 -7.33 -2.88 2.78
N THR A 96 -8.13 -1.91 3.17
CA THR A 96 -7.96 -0.53 2.72
C THR A 96 -7.65 0.37 3.89
N ILE A 97 -6.74 1.32 3.65
CA ILE A 97 -6.50 2.44 4.54
C ILE A 97 -7.44 3.54 4.08
N GLN A 98 -8.22 4.07 5.02
CA GLN A 98 -9.10 5.19 4.71
C GLN A 98 -8.27 6.39 4.24
N ILE A 99 -8.92 7.29 3.51
CA ILE A 99 -8.26 8.47 2.97
C ILE A 99 -7.46 9.16 4.08
N THR A 100 -6.17 9.30 3.84
CA THR A 100 -5.24 9.86 4.81
C THR A 100 -4.25 10.77 4.11
N HIS A 101 -3.59 11.61 4.89
CA HIS A 101 -2.54 12.51 4.41
C HIS A 101 -1.18 11.91 4.76
N VAL A 102 -0.36 11.65 3.74
CA VAL A 102 0.96 11.06 3.92
C VAL A 102 2.03 12.14 3.76
N PRO A 103 2.77 12.44 4.83
CA PRO A 103 3.89 13.36 4.73
C PRO A 103 5.02 12.78 3.91
N GLY A 104 5.87 13.65 3.38
CA GLY A 104 7.07 13.22 2.67
C GLY A 104 7.95 12.33 3.53
N ASN A 105 8.52 11.29 2.92
CA ASN A 105 9.42 10.32 3.57
C ASN A 105 8.81 9.61 4.76
N CYS A 106 7.49 9.43 4.75
CA CYS A 106 6.75 8.71 5.77
C CYS A 106 6.04 7.52 5.17
N CYS A 107 5.70 6.57 6.03
CA CYS A 107 5.00 5.35 5.64
C CYS A 107 3.70 5.17 6.42
N MET A 108 2.78 4.41 5.82
CA MET A 108 1.48 4.05 6.39
C MET A 108 1.22 2.59 6.07
N GLY A 109 0.55 1.88 6.98
CA GLY A 109 0.26 0.48 6.70
C GLY A 109 -0.45 -0.23 7.83
N PHE A 110 -0.35 -1.57 7.76
CA PHE A 110 -0.99 -2.47 8.71
C PHE A 110 0.09 -3.25 9.46
N PRO A 111 0.38 -2.91 10.73
CA PRO A 111 1.35 -3.67 11.54
C PRO A 111 0.91 -5.11 11.80
N ARG A 112 -0.39 -5.35 11.80
CA ARG A 112 -0.97 -6.68 12.02
C ARG A 112 -1.80 -7.08 10.79
N TYR A 113 -1.15 -7.12 9.65
CA TYR A 113 -1.84 -7.44 8.39
C TYR A 113 -2.42 -8.85 8.41
N ILE A 114 -1.60 -9.82 8.79
CA ILE A 114 -2.02 -11.22 8.97
C ILE A 114 -1.07 -11.86 9.99
N THR A 115 -1.59 -12.74 10.84
CA THR A 115 -0.70 -13.52 11.70
C THR A 115 0.10 -14.50 10.86
N ARG A 116 1.35 -14.76 11.26
CA ARG A 116 2.17 -15.74 10.53
C ARG A 116 1.52 -17.12 10.54
N GLU A 117 0.88 -17.50 11.64
CA GLU A 117 0.17 -18.78 11.72
C GLU A 117 -0.94 -18.88 10.67
N ALA A 118 -1.79 -17.87 10.56
CA ALA A 118 -2.86 -17.85 9.57
C ALA A 118 -2.31 -17.83 8.15
N PHE A 119 -1.27 -17.04 7.92
CA PHE A 119 -0.63 -16.92 6.61
C PHE A 119 -0.04 -18.25 6.16
N GLU A 120 0.66 -18.95 7.04
CA GLU A 120 1.31 -20.23 6.72
C GLU A 120 0.31 -21.34 6.40
N LYS A 121 -0.91 -21.22 6.90
CA LYS A 121 -2.01 -22.14 6.59
C LYS A 121 -2.84 -21.71 5.38
N SER A 122 -2.57 -20.54 4.84
CA SER A 122 -3.36 -19.98 3.76
C SER A 122 -2.86 -20.42 2.38
N GLU A 123 -3.67 -20.14 1.37
CA GLU A 123 -3.28 -20.36 -0.03
C GLU A 123 -2.39 -19.24 -0.57
N HIS A 124 -2.18 -18.17 0.20
CA HIS A 124 -1.35 -17.04 -0.23
C HIS A 124 0.10 -17.44 -0.39
N LEU A 125 0.57 -18.34 0.49
CA LEU A 125 1.94 -18.83 0.46
C LEU A 125 2.01 -20.08 -0.42
N LYS A 126 2.83 -20.02 -1.48
CA LYS A 126 3.06 -21.14 -2.40
C LYS A 126 4.55 -21.26 -2.70
N ASN A 127 5.14 -22.43 -2.43
CA ASN A 127 6.55 -22.68 -2.70
C ASN A 127 7.46 -21.64 -2.05
N ASP A 128 7.15 -21.28 -0.80
CA ASP A 128 7.87 -20.26 -0.03
C ASP A 128 7.85 -18.87 -0.66
N CYS A 129 6.88 -18.61 -1.54
CA CYS A 129 6.71 -17.33 -2.23
C CYS A 129 5.31 -16.80 -2.06
N PHE A 130 5.19 -15.48 -2.05
CA PHE A 130 3.89 -14.80 -2.09
C PHE A 130 4.06 -13.41 -2.68
N THR A 131 2.97 -12.83 -3.15
CA THR A 131 2.98 -11.50 -3.76
C THR A 131 1.96 -10.60 -3.09
N ILE A 132 2.40 -9.43 -2.68
CA ILE A 132 1.56 -8.36 -2.14
C ILE A 132 1.30 -7.35 -3.27
N ARG A 133 0.06 -6.95 -3.38
CA ARG A 133 -0.36 -5.86 -4.27
C ARG A 133 -0.77 -4.66 -3.42
N CYS A 134 -0.25 -3.50 -3.80
CA CYS A 134 -0.65 -2.23 -3.21
C CYS A 134 -1.31 -1.37 -4.28
N ASP A 135 -2.52 -0.92 -4.02
CA ASP A 135 -3.26 -0.02 -4.88
C ASP A 135 -3.30 1.36 -4.26
N LEU A 136 -3.00 2.38 -5.04
CA LEU A 136 -3.03 3.77 -4.58
C LEU A 136 -3.93 4.62 -5.46
N ILE A 137 -4.74 5.45 -4.81
CA ILE A 137 -5.52 6.49 -5.46
C ILE A 137 -5.11 7.81 -4.83
N ILE A 138 -4.62 8.71 -5.65
CA ILE A 138 -4.22 10.04 -5.18
C ILE A 138 -5.43 10.96 -5.24
N VAL A 139 -5.85 11.47 -4.08
CA VAL A 139 -6.98 12.39 -4.01
C VAL A 139 -6.47 13.79 -4.29
N GLN A 140 -6.91 14.35 -5.41
CA GLN A 140 -6.42 15.64 -5.84
C GLN A 140 -7.24 16.77 -5.22
N GLU A 141 -6.70 17.37 -4.16
CA GLU A 141 -7.32 18.53 -3.54
C GLU A 141 -7.37 19.73 -4.48
N GLY A 142 -6.41 19.79 -5.41
CA GLY A 142 -6.39 20.82 -6.44
C GLY A 142 -7.65 20.80 -7.30
N LEU A 143 -8.20 19.63 -7.63
CA LEU A 143 -9.47 19.53 -8.35
C LEU A 143 -10.60 20.09 -7.55
N GLN A 144 -10.66 19.82 -6.26
CA GLN A 144 -11.68 20.38 -5.37
C GLN A 144 -11.53 21.90 -5.26
N GLY A 145 -10.30 22.37 -5.13
CA GLY A 145 -10.02 23.79 -5.09
C GLY A 145 -10.41 24.49 -6.38
N VAL A 146 -10.12 23.89 -7.52
CA VAL A 146 -10.51 24.44 -8.82
C VAL A 146 -12.04 24.47 -8.95
N ASN A 147 -12.70 23.39 -8.58
CA ASN A 147 -14.17 23.34 -8.63
C ASN A 147 -14.79 24.36 -7.69
N ALA A 148 -14.27 24.53 -6.50
CA ALA A 148 -14.74 25.52 -5.55
C ALA A 148 -14.58 26.93 -6.10
N ARG A 149 -13.46 27.22 -6.73
CA ARG A 149 -13.23 28.53 -7.35
C ARG A 149 -14.17 28.77 -8.52
N ALA A 150 -14.36 27.76 -9.37
CA ALA A 150 -15.26 27.86 -10.50
C ALA A 150 -16.71 28.12 -10.02
N ASN A 151 -17.10 27.50 -8.92
CA ASN A 151 -18.44 27.71 -8.34
C ASN A 151 -18.56 29.06 -7.65
N ALA A 152 -17.46 29.62 -7.17
CA ALA A 152 -17.48 30.93 -6.52
C ALA A 152 -17.52 32.08 -7.52
N ASP A 153 -17.02 31.86 -8.73
CA ASP A 153 -17.01 32.87 -9.78
C ASP A 153 -18.37 32.92 -10.51
#